data_7d27da262cb534d35bb3473232c88cf6
#
_entry.id   7d27da262cb534d35bb3473232c88cf6
#
_cell.length_a   1.000
_cell.length_b   1.000
_cell.length_c   1.000
_cell.angle_alpha   90.00
_cell.angle_beta   90.00
_cell.angle_gamma   90.00
#
_symmetry.space_group_name_H-M   'P 1'
#
loop_
_entity.id
_entity.type
_entity.pdbx_description
1 polymer ?
#
loop_
_entity_poly.entity_id
_entity_poly.type
_entity_poly.pdbx_seq_one_letter_code
_entity_poly.pdbx_strand_id
1 'polypeptide(L)'
;MKIGILALQGDFNKHGLILEQLDLEPALVRYTSDLNHVNGLIIPGGESTTMTKLMDRAGFYESITSFANTNPVLGTCAGLIMMSYQAKDRRIKTLGLLDVDIERNASGRQIHSLCKLLNVNINGKSQPIDATFIRAPKIIRYGPDINVLATFNGSPCAVQSGLHLGLSFHPELNGITIFHEFAFKKLAALIEERVDAA
;
A
#
# COMPACT_ATOMS: atom_id res chain seq x y z
N MET A 1 5.04 -13.87 -12.19
CA MET A 1 4.74 -13.60 -10.77
C MET A 1 3.28 -13.16 -10.67
N LYS A 2 2.53 -13.77 -9.77
CA LYS A 2 1.10 -13.49 -9.60
C LYS A 2 0.86 -12.60 -8.39
N ILE A 3 0.18 -11.47 -8.58
CA ILE A 3 -0.05 -10.46 -7.54
C ILE A 3 -1.54 -10.39 -7.21
N GLY A 4 -1.85 -10.61 -5.94
CA GLY A 4 -3.20 -10.48 -5.40
C GLY A 4 -3.61 -9.01 -5.25
N ILE A 5 -4.86 -8.71 -5.53
CA ILE A 5 -5.49 -7.42 -5.25
C ILE A 5 -6.69 -7.70 -4.36
N LEU A 6 -6.68 -7.16 -3.13
CA LEU A 6 -7.76 -7.35 -2.17
C LEU A 6 -9.06 -6.74 -2.72
N ALA A 7 -9.98 -7.58 -3.18
CA ALA A 7 -11.18 -7.17 -3.91
C ALA A 7 -12.44 -7.20 -3.02
N LEU A 8 -12.34 -6.64 -1.81
CA LEU A 8 -13.48 -6.48 -0.89
C LEU A 8 -14.26 -5.20 -1.17
N GLN A 9 -13.53 -4.12 -1.52
CA GLN A 9 -14.07 -2.82 -1.92
C GLN A 9 -12.94 -1.95 -2.51
N GLY A 10 -13.27 -0.84 -3.16
CA GLY A 10 -12.29 0.09 -3.73
C GLY A 10 -12.04 -0.14 -5.23
N ASP A 11 -11.15 0.65 -5.82
CA ASP A 11 -10.82 0.56 -7.25
C ASP A 11 -9.68 -0.44 -7.51
N PHE A 12 -9.98 -1.73 -7.40
CA PHE A 12 -9.02 -2.78 -7.63
C PHE A 12 -8.70 -3.01 -9.13
N ASN A 13 -9.58 -2.60 -10.05
CA ASN A 13 -9.37 -2.81 -11.49
C ASN A 13 -8.17 -2.01 -12.02
N LYS A 14 -7.99 -0.76 -11.58
CA LYS A 14 -6.87 0.08 -12.02
C LYS A 14 -5.51 -0.48 -11.60
N HIS A 15 -5.42 -1.09 -10.43
CA HIS A 15 -4.22 -1.81 -10.02
C HIS A 15 -3.93 -3.00 -10.93
N GLY A 16 -4.98 -3.73 -11.38
CA GLY A 16 -4.85 -4.80 -12.35
C GLY A 16 -4.20 -4.34 -13.66
N LEU A 17 -4.66 -3.22 -14.22
CA LEU A 17 -4.09 -2.63 -15.43
C LEU A 17 -2.62 -2.25 -15.28
N ILE A 18 -2.19 -1.76 -14.10
CA ILE A 18 -0.77 -1.47 -13.85
C ILE A 18 0.05 -2.76 -13.79
N LEU A 19 -0.46 -3.80 -13.14
CA LEU A 19 0.24 -5.09 -13.08
C LEU A 19 0.42 -5.69 -14.47
N GLU A 20 -0.59 -5.63 -15.33
CA GLU A 20 -0.50 -6.08 -16.73
C GLU A 20 0.57 -5.30 -17.51
N GLN A 21 0.66 -3.97 -17.34
CA GLN A 21 1.72 -3.15 -17.97
C GLN A 21 3.14 -3.54 -17.50
N LEU A 22 3.25 -4.15 -16.33
CA LEU A 22 4.52 -4.62 -15.76
C LEU A 22 4.80 -6.10 -16.04
N ASP A 23 4.02 -6.76 -16.89
CA ASP A 23 4.08 -8.21 -17.16
C ASP A 23 3.89 -9.05 -15.87
N LEU A 24 3.10 -8.55 -14.92
CA LEU A 24 2.68 -9.25 -13.70
C LEU A 24 1.23 -9.73 -13.87
N GLU A 25 0.94 -10.93 -13.37
CA GLU A 25 -0.40 -11.54 -13.44
C GLU A 25 -1.28 -11.01 -12.30
N PRO A 26 -2.35 -10.21 -12.55
CA PRO A 26 -3.26 -9.78 -11.51
C PRO A 26 -4.23 -10.89 -11.10
N ALA A 27 -4.50 -11.01 -9.79
CA ALA A 27 -5.50 -11.93 -9.26
C ALA A 27 -6.37 -11.24 -8.19
N LEU A 28 -7.68 -11.39 -8.29
CA LEU A 28 -8.58 -10.84 -7.28
C LEU A 28 -8.62 -11.75 -6.04
N VAL A 29 -8.27 -11.19 -4.88
CA VAL A 29 -8.33 -11.85 -3.59
C VAL A 29 -9.66 -11.50 -2.92
N ARG A 30 -10.57 -12.47 -2.84
CA ARG A 30 -11.90 -12.34 -2.21
C ARG A 30 -12.07 -13.22 -1.00
N TYR A 31 -11.29 -14.29 -0.92
CA TYR A 31 -11.27 -15.24 0.18
C TYR A 31 -9.85 -15.36 0.72
N THR A 32 -9.71 -15.71 1.99
CA THR A 32 -8.39 -15.90 2.63
C THR A 32 -7.55 -16.98 1.95
N SER A 33 -8.21 -18.02 1.42
CA SER A 33 -7.54 -19.09 0.66
C SER A 33 -6.86 -18.59 -0.63
N ASP A 34 -7.31 -17.48 -1.22
CA ASP A 34 -6.73 -16.95 -2.45
C ASP A 34 -5.29 -16.45 -2.22
N LEU A 35 -4.94 -16.09 -0.97
CA LEU A 35 -3.59 -15.68 -0.59
C LEU A 35 -2.55 -16.79 -0.84
N ASN A 36 -2.94 -18.06 -0.79
CA ASN A 36 -2.05 -19.19 -1.05
C ASN A 36 -1.59 -19.29 -2.51
N HIS A 37 -2.19 -18.52 -3.40
CA HIS A 37 -1.97 -18.61 -4.85
C HIS A 37 -1.34 -17.33 -5.43
N VAL A 38 -0.85 -16.41 -4.58
CA VAL A 38 -0.24 -15.14 -5.00
C VAL A 38 1.09 -14.92 -4.29
N ASN A 39 1.98 -14.14 -4.91
CA ASN A 39 3.34 -13.86 -4.43
C ASN A 39 3.49 -12.46 -3.83
N GLY A 40 2.45 -11.66 -3.82
CA GLY A 40 2.38 -10.33 -3.25
C GLY A 40 0.93 -9.87 -3.17
N LEU A 41 0.64 -8.83 -2.40
CA LEU A 41 -0.71 -8.33 -2.18
C LEU A 41 -0.78 -6.82 -2.32
N ILE A 42 -1.81 -6.33 -3.02
CA ILE A 42 -2.21 -4.93 -3.02
C ILE A 42 -3.46 -4.79 -2.14
N ILE A 43 -3.41 -3.85 -1.18
CA ILE A 43 -4.58 -3.38 -0.44
C ILE A 43 -4.95 -2.02 -1.03
N PRO A 44 -6.02 -1.94 -1.85
CA PRO A 44 -6.35 -0.75 -2.60
C PRO A 44 -6.93 0.36 -1.72
N GLY A 45 -7.05 1.55 -2.30
CA GLY A 45 -7.79 2.65 -1.72
C GLY A 45 -9.29 2.33 -1.58
N GLY A 46 -9.98 3.14 -0.78
CA GLY A 46 -11.40 2.97 -0.52
C GLY A 46 -11.84 3.61 0.80
N GLU A 47 -12.91 3.09 1.42
CA GLU A 47 -13.39 3.56 2.71
C GLU A 47 -12.90 2.62 3.83
N SER A 48 -11.99 3.11 4.69
CA SER A 48 -11.25 2.29 5.66
C SER A 48 -12.12 1.68 6.76
N THR A 49 -13.23 2.31 7.18
CA THR A 49 -14.14 1.70 8.17
C THR A 49 -14.95 0.55 7.57
N THR A 50 -15.34 0.68 6.31
CA THR A 50 -15.98 -0.41 5.56
C THR A 50 -15.00 -1.55 5.33
N MET A 51 -13.76 -1.23 4.94
CA MET A 51 -12.70 -2.23 4.75
C MET A 51 -12.43 -3.00 6.05
N THR A 52 -12.33 -2.30 7.19
CA THR A 52 -12.20 -2.94 8.50
C THR A 52 -13.30 -3.98 8.75
N LYS A 53 -14.56 -3.61 8.54
CA LYS A 53 -15.71 -4.52 8.77
C LYS A 53 -15.69 -5.71 7.82
N LEU A 54 -15.35 -5.50 6.56
CA LEU A 54 -15.29 -6.57 5.56
C LEU A 54 -14.14 -7.53 5.83
N MET A 55 -12.96 -7.01 6.16
CA MET A 55 -11.79 -7.82 6.52
C MET A 55 -12.02 -8.63 7.80
N ASP A 56 -12.66 -8.03 8.81
CA ASP A 56 -12.98 -8.72 10.07
C ASP A 56 -13.98 -9.86 9.83
N ARG A 57 -15.06 -9.57 9.10
CA ARG A 57 -16.08 -10.58 8.77
C ARG A 57 -15.53 -11.72 7.94
N ALA A 58 -14.59 -11.45 7.04
CA ALA A 58 -14.02 -12.45 6.14
C ALA A 58 -12.73 -13.11 6.69
N GLY A 59 -12.28 -12.78 7.91
CA GLY A 59 -11.13 -13.39 8.57
C GLY A 59 -9.76 -12.99 7.96
N PHE A 60 -9.67 -11.83 7.31
CA PHE A 60 -8.45 -11.43 6.59
C PHE A 60 -7.31 -10.95 7.48
N TYR A 61 -7.57 -10.52 8.73
CA TYR A 61 -6.50 -9.93 9.55
C TYR A 61 -5.35 -10.90 9.79
N GLU A 62 -5.64 -12.07 10.34
CA GLU A 62 -4.62 -13.08 10.62
C GLU A 62 -3.98 -13.61 9.34
N SER A 63 -4.79 -13.86 8.31
CA SER A 63 -4.32 -14.39 7.04
C SER A 63 -3.37 -13.43 6.32
N ILE A 64 -3.68 -12.12 6.27
CA ILE A 64 -2.80 -11.11 5.66
C ILE A 64 -1.56 -10.90 6.51
N THR A 65 -1.67 -10.87 7.85
CA THR A 65 -0.49 -10.74 8.73
C THR A 65 0.46 -11.91 8.55
N SER A 66 -0.05 -13.13 8.50
CA SER A 66 0.76 -14.32 8.21
C SER A 66 1.40 -14.28 6.83
N PHE A 67 0.64 -13.92 5.78
CA PHE A 67 1.13 -13.77 4.42
C PHE A 67 2.25 -12.73 4.30
N ALA A 68 2.11 -11.61 5.00
CA ALA A 68 3.04 -10.48 4.98
C ALA A 68 4.41 -10.81 5.61
N ASN A 69 4.54 -11.88 6.40
CA ASN A 69 5.84 -12.27 6.95
C ASN A 69 6.87 -12.61 5.86
N THR A 70 6.42 -13.09 4.72
CA THR A 70 7.30 -13.55 3.63
C THR A 70 7.00 -12.92 2.27
N ASN A 71 5.89 -12.20 2.14
CA ASN A 71 5.44 -11.66 0.86
C ASN A 71 5.26 -10.13 0.92
N PRO A 72 5.55 -9.42 -0.17
CA PRO A 72 5.38 -7.97 -0.25
C PRO A 72 3.91 -7.55 -0.21
N VAL A 73 3.65 -6.43 0.50
CA VAL A 73 2.33 -5.80 0.54
C VAL A 73 2.44 -4.33 0.17
N LEU A 74 1.64 -3.90 -0.80
CA LEU A 74 1.47 -2.50 -1.21
C LEU A 74 0.10 -2.00 -0.76
N GLY A 75 0.06 -0.91 0.02
CA GLY A 75 -1.19 -0.24 0.39
C GLY A 75 -1.29 1.16 -0.17
N THR A 76 -2.43 1.51 -0.79
CA THR A 76 -2.71 2.86 -1.30
C THR A 76 -3.87 3.49 -0.55
N CYS A 77 -3.74 4.75 -0.14
CA CYS A 77 -4.77 5.53 0.56
C CYS A 77 -5.37 4.77 1.77
N ALA A 78 -6.59 4.20 1.65
CA ALA A 78 -7.16 3.36 2.70
C ALA A 78 -6.31 2.12 2.99
N GLY A 79 -5.65 1.54 1.98
CA GLY A 79 -4.72 0.43 2.18
C GLY A 79 -3.55 0.78 3.10
N LEU A 80 -2.97 1.98 2.98
CA LEU A 80 -1.97 2.46 3.93
C LEU A 80 -2.54 2.56 5.35
N ILE A 81 -3.79 3.04 5.51
CA ILE A 81 -4.45 3.08 6.83
C ILE A 81 -4.56 1.66 7.42
N MET A 82 -4.97 0.68 6.61
CA MET A 82 -5.08 -0.71 7.06
C MET A 82 -3.73 -1.31 7.45
N MET A 83 -2.63 -0.94 6.76
CA MET A 83 -1.27 -1.43 7.03
C MET A 83 -0.58 -0.74 8.21
N SER A 84 -1.07 0.42 8.68
CA SER A 84 -0.44 1.19 9.74
C SER A 84 -0.39 0.43 11.07
N TYR A 85 0.51 0.88 11.97
CA TYR A 85 0.53 0.44 13.36
C TYR A 85 -0.73 0.92 14.09
N GLN A 86 -1.10 2.19 13.90
CA GLN A 86 -2.27 2.78 14.54
C GLN A 86 -2.95 3.83 13.65
N ALA A 87 -4.29 3.82 13.66
CA ALA A 87 -5.11 4.90 13.13
C ALA A 87 -5.78 5.66 14.29
N LYS A 88 -5.84 7.02 14.22
CA LYS A 88 -6.52 7.85 15.24
C LYS A 88 -8.05 7.66 15.31
N ASP A 89 -8.61 6.75 14.57
CA ASP A 89 -10.04 6.43 14.56
C ASP A 89 -10.25 5.03 15.14
N ARG A 90 -10.88 4.95 16.33
CA ARG A 90 -11.11 3.69 17.06
C ARG A 90 -11.97 2.66 16.31
N ARG A 91 -12.64 3.08 15.22
CA ARG A 91 -13.43 2.19 14.36
C ARG A 91 -12.55 1.40 13.38
N ILE A 92 -11.28 1.75 13.27
CA ILE A 92 -10.32 1.11 12.38
C ILE A 92 -9.50 0.09 13.17
N LYS A 93 -9.50 -1.14 12.69
CA LYS A 93 -8.55 -2.17 13.08
C LYS A 93 -7.45 -2.22 12.04
N THR A 94 -6.20 -2.15 12.45
CA THR A 94 -5.03 -2.11 11.57
C THR A 94 -4.29 -3.45 11.57
N LEU A 95 -3.44 -3.67 10.57
CA LEU A 95 -2.62 -4.88 10.40
C LEU A 95 -1.25 -4.77 11.09
N GLY A 96 -0.78 -3.54 11.38
CA GLY A 96 0.51 -3.32 12.02
C GLY A 96 1.74 -3.66 11.15
N LEU A 97 1.60 -3.65 9.82
CA LEU A 97 2.70 -3.98 8.89
C LEU A 97 3.72 -2.86 8.72
N LEU A 98 3.33 -1.62 8.98
CA LEU A 98 4.19 -0.43 8.91
C LEU A 98 4.13 0.30 10.25
N ASP A 99 5.26 0.59 10.86
CA ASP A 99 5.34 1.37 12.11
C ASP A 99 5.08 2.87 11.85
N VAL A 100 3.85 3.16 11.46
CA VAL A 100 3.35 4.53 11.22
C VAL A 100 2.01 4.74 11.93
N ASP A 101 1.80 5.95 12.48
CA ASP A 101 0.49 6.37 12.99
C ASP A 101 -0.18 7.28 11.97
N ILE A 102 -1.46 7.03 11.73
CA ILE A 102 -2.23 7.68 10.68
C ILE A 102 -3.36 8.52 11.26
N GLU A 103 -3.46 9.75 10.76
CA GLU A 103 -4.65 10.59 10.91
C GLU A 103 -5.45 10.58 9.61
N ARG A 104 -6.74 10.15 9.71
CA ARG A 104 -7.67 10.15 8.59
C ARG A 104 -8.18 11.56 8.33
N ASN A 105 -8.47 11.87 7.05
CA ASN A 105 -9.11 13.13 6.66
C ASN A 105 -8.36 14.38 7.18
N ALA A 106 -7.05 14.32 7.31
CA ALA A 106 -6.22 15.43 7.78
C ALA A 106 -6.28 16.66 6.87
N SER A 107 -6.75 16.49 5.64
CA SER A 107 -6.98 17.57 4.66
C SER A 107 -8.35 18.28 4.83
N GLY A 108 -9.08 18.04 5.93
CA GLY A 108 -10.39 18.62 6.19
C GLY A 108 -11.48 18.10 5.22
N ARG A 109 -12.51 18.92 4.95
CA ARG A 109 -13.57 18.63 3.98
C ARG A 109 -13.09 18.85 2.53
N GLN A 110 -11.95 18.30 2.14
CA GLN A 110 -11.53 18.34 0.74
C GLN A 110 -12.47 17.49 -0.10
N ILE A 111 -13.35 18.17 -0.85
CA ILE A 111 -14.34 17.57 -1.75
C ILE A 111 -13.66 17.18 -3.09
N HIS A 112 -12.51 17.80 -3.41
CA HIS A 112 -11.83 17.63 -4.69
C HIS A 112 -10.55 16.80 -4.58
N SER A 113 -10.31 15.97 -5.59
CA SER A 113 -9.02 15.33 -5.82
C SER A 113 -7.97 16.40 -6.12
N LEU A 114 -6.77 16.22 -5.58
CA LEU A 114 -5.64 17.11 -5.77
C LEU A 114 -4.52 16.34 -6.48
N CYS A 115 -4.20 16.71 -7.72
CA CYS A 115 -3.01 16.20 -8.39
C CYS A 115 -1.83 17.14 -8.12
N LYS A 116 -0.71 16.59 -7.67
CA LYS A 116 0.51 17.34 -7.32
C LYS A 116 1.76 16.62 -7.80
N LEU A 117 2.70 17.42 -8.31
CA LEU A 117 4.03 16.94 -8.61
C LEU A 117 4.77 16.64 -7.30
N LEU A 118 5.21 15.39 -7.14
CA LEU A 118 6.05 14.92 -6.04
C LEU A 118 7.39 14.45 -6.55
N ASN A 119 8.45 14.72 -5.80
CA ASN A 119 9.73 14.05 -6.01
C ASN A 119 9.78 12.79 -5.13
N VAL A 120 9.94 11.64 -5.77
CA VAL A 120 10.04 10.33 -5.11
C VAL A 120 11.46 9.82 -5.20
N ASN A 121 12.02 9.39 -4.07
CA ASN A 121 13.34 8.79 -4.02
C ASN A 121 13.21 7.28 -3.83
N ILE A 122 13.55 6.51 -4.85
CA ILE A 122 13.59 5.06 -4.82
C ILE A 122 14.99 4.59 -5.19
N ASN A 123 15.65 3.83 -4.30
CA ASN A 123 17.01 3.33 -4.48
C ASN A 123 18.02 4.43 -4.83
N GLY A 124 17.93 5.58 -4.17
CA GLY A 124 18.84 6.73 -4.40
C GLY A 124 18.58 7.51 -5.69
N LYS A 125 17.57 7.13 -6.49
CA LYS A 125 17.16 7.86 -7.69
C LYS A 125 15.92 8.69 -7.39
N SER A 126 16.04 10.01 -7.53
CA SER A 126 14.92 10.94 -7.42
C SER A 126 14.26 11.15 -8.77
N GLN A 127 12.93 11.03 -8.81
CA GLN A 127 12.15 11.31 -10.02
C GLN A 127 10.82 11.99 -9.68
N PRO A 128 10.35 12.91 -10.53
CA PRO A 128 9.05 13.54 -10.37
C PRO A 128 7.92 12.61 -10.81
N ILE A 129 6.80 12.67 -10.10
CA ILE A 129 5.55 11.98 -10.44
C ILE A 129 4.35 12.89 -10.19
N ASP A 130 3.27 12.70 -10.95
CA ASP A 130 1.98 13.34 -10.70
C ASP A 130 1.14 12.48 -9.76
N ALA A 131 1.12 12.83 -8.46
CA ALA A 131 0.40 12.07 -7.45
C ALA A 131 -1.01 12.62 -7.22
N THR A 132 -2.01 11.76 -7.30
CA THR A 132 -3.41 12.10 -7.02
C THR A 132 -3.77 11.76 -5.58
N PHE A 133 -4.12 12.80 -4.81
CA PHE A 133 -4.60 12.70 -3.42
C PHE A 133 -6.12 12.88 -3.38
N ILE A 134 -6.82 11.91 -2.76
CA ILE A 134 -8.27 11.95 -2.55
C ILE A 134 -8.53 11.66 -1.08
N ARG A 135 -8.91 12.67 -0.29
CA ARG A 135 -9.10 12.55 1.17
C ARG A 135 -7.96 11.78 1.84
N ALA A 136 -6.73 12.11 1.41
CA ALA A 136 -5.53 11.37 1.75
C ALA A 136 -5.29 11.27 3.26
N PRO A 137 -4.87 10.10 3.76
CA PRO A 137 -4.40 9.96 5.12
C PRO A 137 -3.08 10.71 5.32
N LYS A 138 -2.86 11.23 6.51
CA LYS A 138 -1.62 11.86 6.92
C LYS A 138 -0.85 10.96 7.87
N ILE A 139 0.40 10.68 7.56
CA ILE A 139 1.32 10.04 8.49
C ILE A 139 1.75 11.10 9.50
N ILE A 140 1.45 10.88 10.79
CA ILE A 140 1.71 11.81 11.90
C ILE A 140 2.86 11.37 12.79
N ARG A 141 3.22 10.10 12.75
CA ARG A 141 4.39 9.49 13.39
C ARG A 141 4.91 8.35 12.52
N TYR A 142 6.19 8.12 12.55
CA TYR A 142 6.81 6.93 11.96
C TYR A 142 8.01 6.48 12.80
N GLY A 143 8.27 5.18 12.82
CA GLY A 143 9.37 4.55 13.53
C GLY A 143 10.70 4.65 12.78
N PRO A 144 11.81 4.24 13.45
CA PRO A 144 13.16 4.39 12.91
C PRO A 144 13.43 3.52 11.66
N ASP A 145 12.72 2.40 11.51
CA ASP A 145 12.89 1.47 10.39
C ASP A 145 12.05 1.84 9.16
N ILE A 146 11.36 2.98 9.22
CA ILE A 146 10.58 3.50 8.10
C ILE A 146 11.47 4.33 7.18
N ASN A 147 11.64 3.86 5.93
CA ASN A 147 12.25 4.61 4.85
C ASN A 147 11.21 5.53 4.20
N VAL A 148 11.43 6.84 4.27
CA VAL A 148 10.54 7.85 3.65
C VAL A 148 10.96 8.06 2.19
N LEU A 149 10.11 7.66 1.26
CA LEU A 149 10.37 7.76 -0.18
C LEU A 149 9.89 9.08 -0.77
N ALA A 150 8.85 9.68 -0.20
CA ALA A 150 8.34 11.00 -0.60
C ALA A 150 7.63 11.70 0.56
N THR A 151 7.64 13.05 0.51
CA THR A 151 6.92 13.91 1.44
C THR A 151 5.98 14.85 0.70
N PHE A 152 4.85 15.16 1.33
CA PHE A 152 3.90 16.15 0.86
C PHE A 152 3.48 17.05 2.03
N ASN A 153 3.58 18.38 1.84
CA ASN A 153 3.30 19.37 2.89
C ASN A 153 4.00 19.07 4.23
N GLY A 154 5.28 18.67 4.17
CA GLY A 154 6.10 18.39 5.35
C GLY A 154 5.80 17.07 6.06
N SER A 155 4.90 16.23 5.54
CA SER A 155 4.60 14.91 6.09
C SER A 155 4.95 13.80 5.11
N PRO A 156 5.43 12.62 5.57
CA PRO A 156 5.63 11.47 4.70
C PRO A 156 4.33 11.10 3.98
N CYS A 157 4.43 10.78 2.68
CA CYS A 157 3.29 10.34 1.86
C CYS A 157 3.57 9.07 1.07
N ALA A 158 4.83 8.64 0.99
CA ALA A 158 5.24 7.33 0.51
C ALA A 158 6.30 6.78 1.47
N VAL A 159 6.08 5.59 2.01
CA VAL A 159 6.93 4.97 3.05
C VAL A 159 7.13 3.49 2.77
N GLN A 160 8.30 2.97 3.14
CA GLN A 160 8.66 1.57 2.96
C GLN A 160 9.29 1.04 4.25
N SER A 161 9.00 -0.20 4.61
CA SER A 161 9.70 -0.97 5.65
C SER A 161 9.74 -2.45 5.27
N GLY A 162 10.94 -3.04 5.29
CA GLY A 162 11.11 -4.41 4.83
C GLY A 162 10.53 -4.60 3.42
N LEU A 163 9.54 -5.49 3.28
CA LEU A 163 8.84 -5.80 2.04
C LEU A 163 7.63 -4.92 1.76
N HIS A 164 7.26 -4.04 2.69
CA HIS A 164 5.97 -3.37 2.65
C HIS A 164 6.10 -1.92 2.21
N LEU A 165 5.18 -1.50 1.36
CA LEU A 165 5.12 -0.16 0.80
C LEU A 165 3.74 0.46 1.06
N GLY A 166 3.72 1.67 1.63
CA GLY A 166 2.49 2.40 1.91
C GLY A 166 2.48 3.78 1.27
N LEU A 167 1.39 4.13 0.59
CA LEU A 167 1.21 5.38 -0.13
C LEU A 167 -0.05 6.11 0.35
N SER A 168 0.06 7.40 0.64
CA SER A 168 -1.09 8.25 0.99
C SER A 168 -1.95 8.64 -0.22
N PHE A 169 -1.49 8.38 -1.43
CA PHE A 169 -2.08 8.80 -2.70
C PHE A 169 -2.40 7.58 -3.59
N HIS A 170 -2.92 7.85 -4.77
CA HIS A 170 -3.42 6.88 -5.73
C HIS A 170 -2.55 6.85 -7.00
N PRO A 171 -1.44 6.09 -7.06
CA PRO A 171 -0.63 5.96 -8.27
C PRO A 171 -1.40 5.34 -9.43
N GLU A 172 -2.35 4.46 -9.12
CA GLU A 172 -3.19 3.74 -10.08
C GLU A 172 -4.08 4.68 -10.91
N LEU A 173 -4.44 5.83 -10.39
CA LEU A 173 -5.28 6.80 -11.11
C LEU A 173 -4.53 7.52 -12.23
N ASN A 174 -3.21 7.62 -12.10
CA ASN A 174 -2.34 8.31 -13.06
C ASN A 174 -1.50 7.33 -13.90
N GLY A 175 -1.72 6.03 -13.81
CA GLY A 175 -0.94 5.02 -14.52
C GLY A 175 0.52 4.95 -14.09
N ILE A 176 0.83 5.31 -12.84
CA ILE A 176 2.19 5.33 -12.31
C ILE A 176 2.60 3.93 -11.87
N THR A 177 3.51 3.32 -12.59
CA THR A 177 3.94 1.92 -12.39
C THR A 177 5.05 1.73 -11.37
N ILE A 178 5.86 2.76 -11.11
CA ILE A 178 7.11 2.68 -10.33
C ILE A 178 6.94 2.04 -8.94
N PHE A 179 5.83 2.29 -8.25
CA PHE A 179 5.60 1.74 -6.91
C PHE A 179 5.25 0.26 -6.94
N HIS A 180 4.46 -0.17 -7.93
CA HIS A 180 4.15 -1.58 -8.17
C HIS A 180 5.40 -2.35 -8.60
N GLU A 181 6.20 -1.77 -9.50
CA GLU A 181 7.48 -2.34 -9.92
C GLU A 181 8.43 -2.46 -8.72
N PHE A 182 8.56 -1.42 -7.91
CA PHE A 182 9.41 -1.44 -6.72
C PHE A 182 8.95 -2.50 -5.71
N ALA A 183 7.65 -2.54 -5.38
CA ALA A 183 7.11 -3.48 -4.42
C ALA A 183 7.27 -4.95 -4.87
N PHE A 184 7.00 -5.26 -6.13
CA PHE A 184 6.85 -6.66 -6.56
C PHE A 184 8.00 -7.21 -7.40
N LYS A 185 8.78 -6.36 -8.07
CA LYS A 185 9.95 -6.83 -8.83
C LYS A 185 11.25 -6.63 -8.05
N LYS A 186 11.45 -5.47 -7.42
CA LYS A 186 12.72 -5.13 -6.79
C LYS A 186 12.85 -5.60 -5.35
N LEU A 187 11.78 -5.44 -4.53
CA LEU A 187 11.82 -5.95 -3.16
C LEU A 187 11.83 -7.47 -3.12
N ALA A 188 11.12 -8.14 -4.01
CA ALA A 188 11.15 -9.60 -4.12
C ALA A 188 12.56 -10.13 -4.49
N ALA A 189 13.22 -9.53 -5.47
CA ALA A 189 14.58 -9.93 -5.88
C ALA A 189 15.61 -9.79 -4.74
N LEU A 190 15.50 -8.73 -3.92
CA LEU A 190 16.38 -8.53 -2.76
C LEU A 190 16.25 -9.62 -1.68
N ILE A 191 15.14 -10.35 -1.65
CA ILE A 191 14.95 -11.46 -0.72
C ILE A 191 15.58 -12.72 -1.25
N GLU A 192 15.39 -13.02 -2.54
CA GLU A 192 16.00 -14.18 -3.19
C GLU A 192 17.51 -14.12 -3.04
N GLU A 193 18.13 -12.96 -3.29
CA GLU A 193 19.58 -12.76 -3.08
C GLU A 193 20.03 -12.98 -1.63
N ARG A 194 19.20 -12.65 -0.64
CA ARG A 194 19.54 -12.85 0.79
C ARG A 194 19.37 -14.29 1.25
N VAL A 195 18.42 -15.01 0.68
CA VAL A 195 18.19 -16.44 0.97
C VAL A 195 19.29 -17.29 0.36
N ASP A 196 19.74 -16.94 -0.85
CA ASP A 196 20.83 -17.65 -1.54
C ASP A 196 22.21 -17.35 -0.94
N ALA A 197 22.34 -16.28 -0.15
CA ALA A 197 23.59 -15.87 0.51
C ALA A 197 23.74 -16.37 1.97
N ALA A 198 22.71 -17.06 2.51
CA ALA A 198 22.66 -17.53 3.90
C ALA A 198 22.80 -19.06 4.02
#